data_77903b9edc87194aea92a174d9ad2932
#
_entry.id   77903b9edc87194aea92a174d9ad2932
#
_cell.length_a   1.000
_cell.length_b   1.000
_cell.length_c   1.000
_cell.angle_alpha   90.00
_cell.angle_beta   90.00
_cell.angle_gamma   90.00
#
_symmetry.space_group_name_H-M   'P 1'
#
loop_
_entity.id
_entity.type
_entity.pdbx_description
1 polymer ?
#
loop_
_entity_poly.entity_id
_entity_poly.type
_entity_poly.pdbx_seq_one_letter_code
_entity_poly.pdbx_strand_id
1 'polypeptide(L)'
;MHERAGTRALPEDLINVDDVISAYYDIIPDPTDVGQRVAFGTSGHRGSSLDAKFNEAHIIAITAAIIEYRASQGVNGPLFIGRDTHALSEPAWRTALEVLAAAGIDTRIDSRGSYTPTPAVSVAILGANGAPSNLRTEGDGLADGIVVTPSHNPPRDGGFKYNPPHGGPADTDATGWIAARANELLDSGEWKNVPRVTGSDLLHDPNIKPFDYLDFYVSQLDQVIDIEAIRKAGVRIGADPLGGASIDYWAAIGEHYGLDLTVVNPEVDPAWPFMTLGWDGKIRMDCSSPYAMASLREAMTPDAEGNTPYDIATGNDADSDRHGIVTPDGLMNPNHFLAVAIEYLFTHRPGWGKEAAVGKTLVSSALIDRVVAAMGRDLIEVPVGFKYFVPGLLSGTVGFGGEESAGASFLRKDGTVWSTDKDGIILALLASEILAVTGKTPSQLHEEQVERFGASAYARIDAAASREEKAKLAALSADDVTATELAGDPIVAKLVRAPGNDAPIGGLKVTTESAWFAARPSGTEDVYKIYAESFKGAEHLAQVQEAAKQVVSDALNG
;
A
#
# COMPACT_ATOMS: atom_id res chain seq x y z
N MET A 1 17.46 -5.11 -16.98
CA MET A 1 17.12 -3.66 -16.83
C MET A 1 16.89 -3.10 -18.22
N HIS A 2 15.77 -2.41 -18.42
CA HIS A 2 15.45 -1.77 -19.71
C HIS A 2 16.44 -0.62 -20.00
N GLU A 3 16.84 -0.45 -21.27
CA GLU A 3 17.88 0.54 -21.66
C GLU A 3 17.47 1.99 -21.36
N ARG A 4 16.14 2.28 -21.38
CA ARG A 4 15.57 3.60 -21.09
C ARG A 4 15.05 3.75 -19.65
N ALA A 5 15.39 2.84 -18.73
CA ALA A 5 14.98 2.96 -17.34
C ALA A 5 15.47 4.29 -16.73
N GLY A 6 14.56 5.03 -16.07
CA GLY A 6 14.83 6.34 -15.49
C GLY A 6 14.80 7.52 -16.48
N THR A 7 14.53 7.28 -17.77
CA THR A 7 14.30 8.37 -18.74
C THR A 7 12.81 8.71 -18.82
N ARG A 8 12.49 9.95 -19.17
CA ARG A 8 11.10 10.40 -19.34
C ARG A 8 10.38 9.56 -20.40
N ALA A 9 9.10 9.27 -20.16
CA ALA A 9 8.26 8.59 -21.13
C ALA A 9 8.15 9.38 -22.45
N LEU A 10 8.12 8.66 -23.56
CA LEU A 10 7.86 9.19 -24.89
C LEU A 10 6.43 8.85 -25.32
N PRO A 11 5.88 9.49 -26.37
CA PRO A 11 4.52 9.21 -26.83
C PRO A 11 4.22 7.73 -27.11
N GLU A 12 5.21 6.97 -27.57
CA GLU A 12 5.09 5.54 -27.85
C GLU A 12 5.04 4.65 -26.58
N ASP A 13 5.43 5.19 -25.43
CA ASP A 13 5.35 4.49 -24.14
C ASP A 13 3.97 4.67 -23.48
N LEU A 14 3.19 5.63 -23.96
CA LEU A 14 1.90 5.98 -23.36
C LEU A 14 0.79 5.04 -23.81
N ILE A 15 -0.17 4.83 -22.92
CA ILE A 15 -1.41 4.15 -23.30
C ILE A 15 -2.28 5.06 -24.20
N ASN A 16 -3.10 4.45 -25.04
CA ASN A 16 -4.25 5.12 -25.60
C ASN A 16 -5.42 4.97 -24.60
N VAL A 17 -5.80 6.06 -23.94
CA VAL A 17 -6.83 6.07 -22.90
C VAL A 17 -8.19 5.64 -23.45
N ASP A 18 -8.55 6.07 -24.68
CA ASP A 18 -9.81 5.71 -25.31
C ASP A 18 -9.90 4.21 -25.60
N ASP A 19 -8.80 3.58 -26.04
CA ASP A 19 -8.76 2.12 -26.26
C ASP A 19 -8.95 1.35 -24.94
N VAL A 20 -8.32 1.80 -23.86
CA VAL A 20 -8.43 1.19 -22.53
C VAL A 20 -9.87 1.30 -22.02
N ILE A 21 -10.51 2.47 -22.17
CA ILE A 21 -11.90 2.70 -21.73
C ILE A 21 -12.88 1.94 -22.62
N SER A 22 -12.69 1.93 -23.95
CA SER A 22 -13.56 1.16 -24.85
C SER A 22 -13.50 -0.32 -24.54
N ALA A 23 -12.28 -0.87 -24.34
CA ALA A 23 -12.11 -2.27 -23.98
C ALA A 23 -12.79 -2.62 -22.64
N TYR A 24 -12.89 -1.68 -21.70
CA TYR A 24 -13.60 -1.90 -20.43
C TYR A 24 -15.07 -2.24 -20.65
N TYR A 25 -15.74 -1.57 -21.57
CA TYR A 25 -17.16 -1.80 -21.86
C TYR A 25 -17.40 -2.89 -22.90
N ASP A 26 -16.52 -3.01 -23.90
CA ASP A 26 -16.75 -3.86 -25.08
C ASP A 26 -16.28 -5.30 -24.89
N ILE A 27 -15.23 -5.53 -24.06
CA ILE A 27 -14.68 -6.85 -23.85
C ILE A 27 -15.39 -7.54 -22.68
N ILE A 28 -16.02 -8.69 -22.99
CA ILE A 28 -16.63 -9.57 -21.99
C ILE A 28 -15.60 -10.64 -21.64
N PRO A 29 -15.25 -10.83 -20.35
CA PRO A 29 -14.30 -11.85 -19.93
C PRO A 29 -14.83 -13.26 -20.23
N ASP A 30 -13.93 -14.16 -20.61
CA ASP A 30 -14.24 -15.59 -20.76
C ASP A 30 -14.10 -16.27 -19.38
N PRO A 31 -15.21 -16.72 -18.75
CA PRO A 31 -15.17 -17.33 -17.43
C PRO A 31 -14.44 -18.68 -17.41
N THR A 32 -14.21 -19.30 -18.58
CA THR A 32 -13.44 -20.56 -18.67
C THR A 32 -11.93 -20.33 -18.63
N ASP A 33 -11.48 -19.10 -18.92
CA ASP A 33 -10.08 -18.70 -18.77
C ASP A 33 -9.80 -18.27 -17.33
N VAL A 34 -9.02 -19.07 -16.61
CA VAL A 34 -8.63 -18.80 -15.22
C VAL A 34 -7.92 -17.43 -15.07
N GLY A 35 -7.21 -16.97 -16.11
CA GLY A 35 -6.52 -15.68 -16.12
C GLY A 35 -7.45 -14.47 -16.22
N GLN A 36 -8.72 -14.67 -16.58
CA GLN A 36 -9.75 -13.64 -16.73
C GLN A 36 -10.78 -13.66 -15.59
N ARG A 37 -10.62 -14.54 -14.60
CA ARG A 37 -11.55 -14.64 -13.46
C ARG A 37 -11.28 -13.55 -12.42
N VAL A 38 -12.29 -13.22 -11.61
CA VAL A 38 -12.10 -12.38 -10.43
C VAL A 38 -11.16 -13.09 -9.46
N ALA A 39 -10.07 -12.40 -9.12
CA ALA A 39 -9.12 -12.84 -8.11
C ALA A 39 -8.68 -11.64 -7.29
N PHE A 40 -8.94 -11.70 -5.98
CA PHE A 40 -8.38 -10.72 -5.06
C PHE A 40 -6.95 -11.14 -4.70
N GLY A 41 -5.99 -10.28 -5.06
CA GLY A 41 -4.61 -10.43 -4.62
C GLY A 41 -4.44 -10.04 -3.15
N THR A 42 -3.33 -9.38 -2.82
CA THR A 42 -3.06 -8.92 -1.45
C THR A 42 -4.10 -7.91 -0.96
N SER A 43 -4.68 -7.09 -1.86
CA SER A 43 -5.58 -5.98 -1.47
C SER A 43 -6.57 -5.59 -2.56
N GLY A 44 -7.10 -6.51 -3.37
CA GLY A 44 -8.13 -6.19 -4.36
C GLY A 44 -7.97 -6.95 -5.67
N HIS A 45 -9.01 -6.91 -6.50
CA HIS A 45 -8.99 -7.39 -7.87
C HIS A 45 -8.33 -6.35 -8.78
N ARG A 46 -7.35 -6.74 -9.59
CA ARG A 46 -6.59 -5.85 -10.49
C ARG A 46 -6.36 -6.49 -11.84
N GLY A 47 -6.29 -5.66 -12.87
CA GLY A 47 -5.94 -6.11 -14.20
C GLY A 47 -6.15 -5.02 -15.24
N SER A 48 -5.88 -5.35 -16.51
CA SER A 48 -6.15 -4.47 -17.64
C SER A 48 -7.42 -4.89 -18.38
N SER A 49 -8.19 -3.90 -18.83
CA SER A 49 -9.35 -4.14 -19.68
C SER A 49 -8.97 -4.76 -21.02
N LEU A 50 -7.81 -4.37 -21.56
CA LEU A 50 -7.27 -4.91 -22.81
C LEU A 50 -6.94 -6.41 -22.74
N ASP A 51 -6.71 -6.94 -21.54
CA ASP A 51 -6.40 -8.35 -21.29
C ASP A 51 -7.63 -9.14 -20.78
N ALA A 52 -8.82 -8.55 -20.87
CA ALA A 52 -10.07 -9.09 -20.32
C ALA A 52 -10.00 -9.46 -18.83
N LYS A 53 -9.23 -8.68 -18.04
CA LYS A 53 -9.00 -8.91 -16.61
C LYS A 53 -9.62 -7.86 -15.70
N PHE A 54 -10.08 -6.74 -16.26
CA PHE A 54 -10.74 -5.67 -15.52
C PHE A 54 -11.74 -4.95 -16.43
N ASN A 55 -12.94 -5.50 -16.54
CA ASN A 55 -13.97 -5.03 -17.47
C ASN A 55 -15.28 -4.77 -16.70
N GLU A 56 -16.26 -4.11 -17.33
CA GLU A 56 -17.54 -3.77 -16.72
C GLU A 56 -18.23 -4.98 -16.07
N ALA A 57 -18.21 -6.14 -16.74
CA ALA A 57 -18.78 -7.38 -16.22
C ALA A 57 -18.18 -7.79 -14.85
N HIS A 58 -16.85 -7.63 -14.69
CA HIS A 58 -16.20 -7.89 -13.41
C HIS A 58 -16.72 -6.96 -12.33
N ILE A 59 -16.82 -5.66 -12.61
CA ILE A 59 -17.21 -4.65 -11.62
C ILE A 59 -18.67 -4.82 -11.21
N ILE A 60 -19.56 -5.13 -12.17
CA ILE A 60 -20.96 -5.48 -11.85
C ILE A 60 -21.01 -6.68 -10.91
N ALA A 61 -20.31 -7.77 -11.26
CA ALA A 61 -20.32 -8.99 -10.47
C ALA A 61 -19.69 -8.81 -9.08
N ILE A 62 -18.55 -8.10 -8.98
CA ILE A 62 -17.89 -7.83 -7.69
C ILE A 62 -18.76 -6.94 -6.82
N THR A 63 -19.37 -5.88 -7.38
CA THR A 63 -20.21 -4.96 -6.61
C THR A 63 -21.46 -5.67 -6.08
N ALA A 64 -22.11 -6.51 -6.91
CA ALA A 64 -23.22 -7.33 -6.48
C ALA A 64 -22.81 -8.31 -5.36
N ALA A 65 -21.68 -8.97 -5.49
CA ALA A 65 -21.14 -9.87 -4.47
C ALA A 65 -20.82 -9.12 -3.15
N ILE A 66 -20.27 -7.90 -3.21
CA ILE A 66 -20.05 -7.05 -2.02
C ILE A 66 -21.37 -6.72 -1.33
N ILE A 67 -22.42 -6.38 -2.08
CA ILE A 67 -23.75 -6.09 -1.51
C ILE A 67 -24.31 -7.31 -0.78
N GLU A 68 -24.23 -8.50 -1.38
CA GLU A 68 -24.64 -9.76 -0.75
C GLU A 68 -23.78 -10.07 0.49
N TYR A 69 -22.47 -9.86 0.41
CA TYR A 69 -21.56 -10.05 1.54
C TYR A 69 -21.91 -9.13 2.70
N ARG A 70 -22.07 -7.81 2.45
CA ARG A 70 -22.51 -6.83 3.46
C ARG A 70 -23.79 -7.28 4.18
N ALA A 71 -24.80 -7.71 3.42
CA ALA A 71 -26.05 -8.20 3.97
C ALA A 71 -25.83 -9.44 4.86
N SER A 72 -24.97 -10.36 4.46
CA SER A 72 -24.65 -11.57 5.23
C SER A 72 -23.90 -11.26 6.54
N GLN A 73 -23.15 -10.15 6.58
CA GLN A 73 -22.42 -9.70 7.76
C GLN A 73 -23.20 -8.68 8.62
N GLY A 74 -24.42 -8.34 8.23
CA GLY A 74 -25.25 -7.34 8.92
C GLY A 74 -24.72 -5.91 8.78
N VAL A 75 -23.88 -5.63 7.76
CA VAL A 75 -23.38 -4.29 7.46
C VAL A 75 -24.47 -3.53 6.70
N ASN A 76 -25.08 -2.54 7.33
CA ASN A 76 -26.25 -1.84 6.81
C ASN A 76 -26.15 -0.30 6.92
N GLY A 77 -24.99 0.23 7.29
CA GLY A 77 -24.70 1.66 7.29
C GLY A 77 -24.24 2.16 5.91
N PRO A 78 -23.74 3.41 5.84
CA PRO A 78 -23.30 4.01 4.58
C PRO A 78 -22.06 3.29 4.01
N LEU A 79 -22.00 3.21 2.67
CA LEU A 79 -20.83 2.73 1.95
C LEU A 79 -20.06 3.95 1.40
N PHE A 80 -18.79 4.07 1.79
CA PHE A 80 -17.88 5.09 1.29
C PHE A 80 -17.16 4.59 0.04
N ILE A 81 -17.16 5.37 -1.05
CA ILE A 81 -16.45 4.97 -2.27
C ILE A 81 -15.55 6.08 -2.77
N GLY A 82 -14.26 5.75 -2.93
CA GLY A 82 -13.23 6.62 -3.49
C GLY A 82 -12.64 6.05 -4.78
N ARG A 83 -11.97 6.91 -5.57
CA ARG A 83 -11.24 6.52 -6.77
C ARG A 83 -9.94 7.28 -6.93
N ASP A 84 -8.97 6.65 -7.57
CA ASP A 84 -7.72 7.29 -7.97
C ASP A 84 -7.79 7.84 -9.42
N THR A 85 -6.63 8.18 -9.96
CA THR A 85 -6.46 8.89 -11.24
C THR A 85 -6.24 7.96 -12.44
N HIS A 86 -6.25 6.63 -12.27
CA HIS A 86 -6.13 5.68 -13.40
C HIS A 86 -7.30 5.76 -14.37
N ALA A 87 -7.02 5.52 -15.65
CA ALA A 87 -8.02 5.59 -16.72
C ALA A 87 -9.27 4.73 -16.47
N LEU A 88 -9.09 3.55 -15.86
CA LEU A 88 -10.18 2.62 -15.54
C LEU A 88 -10.91 2.93 -14.22
N SER A 89 -10.40 3.85 -13.41
CA SER A 89 -11.00 4.13 -12.09
C SER A 89 -12.34 4.84 -12.20
N GLU A 90 -12.50 5.83 -13.09
CA GLU A 90 -13.78 6.50 -13.32
C GLU A 90 -14.85 5.57 -13.89
N PRO A 91 -14.62 4.79 -14.97
CA PRO A 91 -15.59 3.82 -15.47
C PRO A 91 -16.01 2.80 -14.42
N ALA A 92 -15.06 2.23 -13.67
CA ALA A 92 -15.35 1.22 -12.64
C ALA A 92 -16.13 1.82 -11.45
N TRP A 93 -15.75 3.03 -11.00
CA TRP A 93 -16.49 3.76 -9.97
C TRP A 93 -17.92 4.02 -10.41
N ARG A 94 -18.14 4.48 -11.65
CA ARG A 94 -19.47 4.72 -12.19
C ARG A 94 -20.31 3.45 -12.25
N THR A 95 -19.77 2.35 -12.79
CA THR A 95 -20.45 1.05 -12.84
C THR A 95 -20.84 0.57 -11.43
N ALA A 96 -19.94 0.73 -10.44
CA ALA A 96 -20.24 0.37 -9.06
C ALA A 96 -21.39 1.22 -8.49
N LEU A 97 -21.40 2.54 -8.73
CA LEU A 97 -22.49 3.41 -8.29
C LEU A 97 -23.84 3.02 -8.88
N GLU A 98 -23.88 2.63 -10.16
CA GLU A 98 -25.11 2.19 -10.83
C GLU A 98 -25.72 0.97 -10.14
N VAL A 99 -24.90 0.01 -9.72
CA VAL A 99 -25.32 -1.20 -9.00
C VAL A 99 -25.73 -0.87 -7.56
N LEU A 100 -24.92 -0.04 -6.86
CA LEU A 100 -25.20 0.37 -5.48
C LEU A 100 -26.50 1.18 -5.37
N ALA A 101 -26.74 2.11 -6.29
CA ALA A 101 -27.96 2.91 -6.34
C ALA A 101 -29.19 2.03 -6.55
N ALA A 102 -29.15 1.09 -7.51
CA ALA A 102 -30.24 0.17 -7.77
C ALA A 102 -30.55 -0.75 -6.58
N ALA A 103 -29.54 -1.08 -5.77
CA ALA A 103 -29.69 -1.86 -4.54
C ALA A 103 -30.15 -1.01 -3.34
N GLY A 104 -30.28 0.30 -3.48
CA GLY A 104 -30.69 1.21 -2.39
C GLY A 104 -29.62 1.39 -1.32
N ILE A 105 -28.35 1.20 -1.65
CA ILE A 105 -27.26 1.37 -0.68
C ILE A 105 -26.96 2.87 -0.49
N ASP A 106 -27.00 3.35 0.76
CA ASP A 106 -26.59 4.72 1.13
C ASP A 106 -25.10 4.90 0.84
N THR A 107 -24.76 5.50 -0.30
CA THR A 107 -23.40 5.58 -0.84
C THR A 107 -22.85 6.99 -0.72
N ARG A 108 -21.62 7.12 -0.20
CA ARG A 108 -20.92 8.40 -0.01
C ARG A 108 -19.85 8.57 -1.08
N ILE A 109 -19.97 9.64 -1.86
CA ILE A 109 -19.02 10.02 -2.91
C ILE A 109 -18.35 11.35 -2.58
N ASP A 110 -17.20 11.64 -3.15
CA ASP A 110 -16.53 12.94 -2.95
C ASP A 110 -17.42 14.10 -3.41
N SER A 111 -17.64 15.05 -2.51
CA SER A 111 -18.53 16.20 -2.74
C SER A 111 -18.05 17.15 -3.84
N ARG A 112 -16.75 17.10 -4.17
CA ARG A 112 -16.10 17.90 -5.21
C ARG A 112 -16.09 17.19 -6.56
N GLY A 113 -16.48 15.88 -6.61
CA GLY A 113 -16.37 15.03 -7.79
C GLY A 113 -14.92 14.72 -8.17
N SER A 114 -13.96 14.89 -7.25
CA SER A 114 -12.54 14.70 -7.44
C SER A 114 -12.09 13.28 -7.04
N TYR A 115 -10.77 13.10 -6.88
CA TYR A 115 -10.14 11.83 -6.49
C TYR A 115 -10.05 11.72 -4.97
N THR A 116 -10.01 10.48 -4.48
CA THR A 116 -9.99 10.21 -3.04
C THR A 116 -8.89 9.20 -2.71
N PRO A 117 -7.87 9.57 -1.94
CA PRO A 117 -6.83 8.66 -1.46
C PRO A 117 -7.40 7.50 -0.64
N THR A 118 -6.77 6.33 -0.75
CA THR A 118 -7.10 5.15 0.06
C THR A 118 -7.20 5.46 1.56
N PRO A 119 -6.23 6.17 2.20
CA PRO A 119 -6.34 6.50 3.62
C PRO A 119 -7.53 7.40 3.96
N ALA A 120 -7.94 8.31 3.07
CA ALA A 120 -9.11 9.16 3.33
C ALA A 120 -10.41 8.35 3.40
N VAL A 121 -10.54 7.29 2.59
CA VAL A 121 -11.67 6.36 2.68
C VAL A 121 -11.62 5.58 3.99
N SER A 122 -10.46 5.07 4.38
CA SER A 122 -10.28 4.36 5.67
C SER A 122 -10.67 5.23 6.86
N VAL A 123 -10.18 6.46 6.92
CA VAL A 123 -10.49 7.42 8.00
C VAL A 123 -11.97 7.78 8.01
N ALA A 124 -12.62 7.93 6.84
CA ALA A 124 -14.06 8.20 6.75
C ALA A 124 -14.91 7.04 7.28
N ILE A 125 -14.56 5.79 6.93
CA ILE A 125 -15.23 4.59 7.46
C ILE A 125 -15.11 4.54 8.98
N LEU A 126 -13.89 4.68 9.51
CA LEU A 126 -13.64 4.67 10.95
C LEU A 126 -14.38 5.78 11.68
N GLY A 127 -14.37 7.00 11.12
CA GLY A 127 -15.10 8.13 11.67
C GLY A 127 -16.62 7.91 11.72
N ALA A 128 -17.22 7.38 10.65
CA ALA A 128 -18.64 7.00 10.61
C ALA A 128 -18.97 5.89 11.62
N ASN A 129 -18.01 5.02 11.94
CA ASN A 129 -18.14 3.96 12.93
C ASN A 129 -17.75 4.40 14.34
N GLY A 130 -17.51 5.69 14.58
CA GLY A 130 -17.35 6.30 15.90
C GLY A 130 -15.92 6.53 16.37
N ALA A 131 -14.90 6.36 15.51
CA ALA A 131 -13.53 6.75 15.86
C ALA A 131 -13.43 8.27 16.12
N PRO A 132 -12.50 8.71 16.98
CA PRO A 132 -11.60 7.89 17.79
C PRO A 132 -12.18 7.36 19.10
N SER A 133 -13.25 7.98 19.61
CA SER A 133 -13.67 7.79 21.02
C SER A 133 -14.65 6.64 21.26
N ASN A 134 -15.46 6.30 20.26
CA ASN A 134 -16.55 5.31 20.38
C ASN A 134 -16.56 4.34 19.20
N LEU A 135 -15.39 3.93 18.73
CA LEU A 135 -15.28 3.04 17.58
C LEU A 135 -16.01 1.72 17.81
N ARG A 136 -16.85 1.36 16.84
CA ARG A 136 -17.57 0.08 16.78
C ARG A 136 -17.20 -0.64 15.50
N THR A 137 -16.97 -1.93 15.60
CA THR A 137 -16.73 -2.83 14.46
C THR A 137 -17.80 -3.91 14.33
N GLU A 138 -18.77 -3.90 15.24
CA GLU A 138 -19.90 -4.83 15.29
C GLU A 138 -21.20 -4.09 15.62
N GLY A 139 -22.33 -4.63 15.18
CA GLY A 139 -23.67 -4.08 15.41
C GLY A 139 -24.26 -3.36 14.19
N ASP A 140 -25.44 -2.76 14.38
CA ASP A 140 -26.18 -2.08 13.30
C ASP A 140 -25.60 -0.71 12.94
N GLY A 141 -25.81 -0.31 11.69
CA GLY A 141 -25.45 1.01 11.17
C GLY A 141 -23.97 1.18 10.84
N LEU A 142 -23.22 0.08 10.75
CA LEU A 142 -21.80 0.14 10.42
C LEU A 142 -21.57 0.52 8.97
N ALA A 143 -20.67 1.47 8.78
CA ALA A 143 -20.15 1.88 7.49
C ALA A 143 -19.00 0.97 7.04
N ASP A 144 -18.84 0.85 5.73
CA ASP A 144 -17.74 0.19 5.04
C ASP A 144 -17.38 0.95 3.77
N GLY A 145 -16.50 0.42 2.91
CA GLY A 145 -16.13 1.16 1.71
C GLY A 145 -15.54 0.34 0.58
N ILE A 146 -15.42 1.03 -0.55
CA ILE A 146 -14.77 0.55 -1.76
C ILE A 146 -13.73 1.59 -2.18
N VAL A 147 -12.54 1.13 -2.57
CA VAL A 147 -11.52 1.99 -3.18
C VAL A 147 -11.22 1.47 -4.59
N VAL A 148 -11.48 2.32 -5.57
CA VAL A 148 -11.26 1.99 -6.99
C VAL A 148 -9.86 2.47 -7.38
N THR A 149 -8.90 1.56 -7.33
CA THR A 149 -7.48 1.84 -7.56
C THR A 149 -6.67 0.58 -7.80
N PRO A 150 -5.74 0.55 -8.76
CA PRO A 150 -4.70 -0.46 -8.86
C PRO A 150 -3.41 -0.07 -8.11
N SER A 151 -3.42 0.99 -7.26
CA SER A 151 -2.27 1.54 -6.54
C SER A 151 -1.19 2.04 -7.52
N HIS A 152 0.04 1.58 -7.43
CA HIS A 152 1.18 1.99 -8.26
C HIS A 152 1.32 1.23 -9.60
N ASN A 153 0.32 0.45 -9.99
CA ASN A 153 0.36 -0.34 -11.23
C ASN A 153 0.45 0.56 -12.47
N PRO A 154 0.84 0.02 -13.64
CA PRO A 154 0.87 0.77 -14.89
C PRO A 154 -0.46 1.44 -15.24
N PRO A 155 -0.44 2.54 -16.04
CA PRO A 155 -1.62 3.32 -16.41
C PRO A 155 -2.76 2.54 -17.06
N ARG A 156 -2.46 1.39 -17.71
CA ARG A 156 -3.45 0.52 -18.36
C ARG A 156 -4.28 -0.34 -17.42
N ASP A 157 -3.89 -0.40 -16.13
CA ASP A 157 -4.52 -1.26 -15.15
C ASP A 157 -5.65 -0.53 -14.40
N GLY A 158 -6.62 -1.31 -13.95
CA GLY A 158 -7.62 -0.90 -12.99
C GLY A 158 -7.56 -1.78 -11.74
N GLY A 159 -8.18 -1.32 -10.65
CA GLY A 159 -8.25 -2.06 -9.40
C GLY A 159 -9.51 -1.76 -8.61
N PHE A 160 -9.94 -2.73 -7.80
CA PHE A 160 -11.16 -2.63 -7.01
C PHE A 160 -10.96 -3.32 -5.67
N LYS A 161 -11.00 -2.55 -4.58
CA LYS A 161 -10.74 -2.99 -3.21
C LYS A 161 -12.00 -2.85 -2.38
N TYR A 162 -12.22 -3.75 -1.42
CA TYR A 162 -13.25 -3.65 -0.40
C TYR A 162 -12.62 -3.48 0.98
N ASN A 163 -13.09 -2.48 1.71
CA ASN A 163 -12.70 -2.18 3.09
C ASN A 163 -13.91 -2.37 4.03
N PRO A 164 -13.94 -3.45 4.84
CA PRO A 164 -14.98 -3.72 5.83
C PRO A 164 -15.09 -2.63 6.90
N PRO A 165 -16.04 -2.73 7.86
CA PRO A 165 -16.27 -1.73 8.91
C PRO A 165 -15.05 -1.34 9.76
N HIS A 166 -14.05 -2.17 9.82
CA HIS A 166 -12.77 -1.84 10.46
C HIS A 166 -11.89 -0.86 9.65
N GLY A 167 -12.31 -0.43 8.45
CA GLY A 167 -11.66 0.61 7.63
C GLY A 167 -10.43 0.17 6.84
N GLY A 168 -9.84 -0.96 7.15
CA GLY A 168 -8.64 -1.50 6.49
C GLY A 168 -8.94 -2.51 5.39
N PRO A 169 -7.91 -3.10 4.77
CA PRO A 169 -8.09 -4.11 3.73
C PRO A 169 -8.85 -5.33 4.25
N ALA A 170 -9.80 -5.84 3.46
CA ALA A 170 -10.56 -7.04 3.79
C ALA A 170 -9.64 -8.26 3.98
N ASP A 171 -10.00 -9.12 4.90
CA ASP A 171 -9.30 -10.38 5.14
C ASP A 171 -9.51 -11.41 4.02
N THR A 172 -8.84 -12.56 4.14
CA THR A 172 -8.88 -13.59 3.11
C THR A 172 -10.25 -14.26 2.99
N ASP A 173 -10.99 -14.37 4.09
CA ASP A 173 -12.31 -15.01 4.10
C ASP A 173 -13.32 -14.12 3.36
N ALA A 174 -13.32 -12.81 3.64
CA ALA A 174 -14.15 -11.84 2.94
C ALA A 174 -13.81 -11.77 1.43
N THR A 175 -12.52 -11.59 1.10
CA THR A 175 -12.10 -11.49 -0.31
C THR A 175 -12.31 -12.79 -1.07
N GLY A 176 -12.11 -13.94 -0.42
CA GLY A 176 -12.39 -15.27 -1.00
C GLY A 176 -13.87 -15.49 -1.28
N TRP A 177 -14.73 -15.11 -0.35
CA TRP A 177 -16.18 -15.21 -0.53
C TRP A 177 -16.68 -14.31 -1.67
N ILE A 178 -16.24 -13.03 -1.67
CA ILE A 178 -16.62 -12.06 -2.72
C ILE A 178 -16.14 -12.54 -4.10
N ALA A 179 -14.88 -13.02 -4.21
CA ALA A 179 -14.36 -13.53 -5.47
C ALA A 179 -15.13 -14.77 -5.96
N ALA A 180 -15.42 -15.71 -5.07
CA ALA A 180 -16.20 -16.91 -5.43
C ALA A 180 -17.58 -16.52 -5.95
N ARG A 181 -18.32 -15.66 -5.23
CA ARG A 181 -19.65 -15.22 -5.62
C ARG A 181 -19.65 -14.41 -6.91
N ALA A 182 -18.70 -13.51 -7.09
CA ALA A 182 -18.54 -12.76 -8.35
C ALA A 182 -18.30 -13.71 -9.55
N ASN A 183 -17.45 -14.71 -9.36
CA ASN A 183 -17.20 -15.71 -10.41
C ASN A 183 -18.42 -16.57 -10.71
N GLU A 184 -19.25 -16.93 -9.73
CA GLU A 184 -20.53 -17.62 -9.96
C GLU A 184 -21.47 -16.77 -10.84
N LEU A 185 -21.56 -15.47 -10.59
CA LEU A 185 -22.35 -14.54 -11.39
C LEU A 185 -21.83 -14.44 -12.83
N LEU A 186 -20.50 -14.46 -13.01
CA LEU A 186 -19.86 -14.46 -14.34
C LEU A 186 -20.09 -15.78 -15.06
N ASP A 187 -19.88 -16.92 -14.40
CA ASP A 187 -20.03 -18.28 -14.96
C ASP A 187 -21.46 -18.54 -15.43
N SER A 188 -22.45 -18.11 -14.65
CA SER A 188 -23.88 -18.29 -15.00
C SER A 188 -24.40 -17.24 -15.99
N GLY A 189 -23.68 -16.15 -16.20
CA GLY A 189 -24.13 -14.99 -16.97
C GLY A 189 -25.17 -14.13 -16.25
N GLU A 190 -25.47 -14.41 -14.97
CA GLU A 190 -26.44 -13.65 -14.17
C GLU A 190 -26.00 -12.21 -13.91
N TRP A 191 -24.71 -11.89 -14.00
CA TRP A 191 -24.22 -10.51 -13.92
C TRP A 191 -24.96 -9.56 -14.86
N LYS A 192 -25.45 -10.04 -16.03
CA LYS A 192 -26.23 -9.26 -17.01
C LYS A 192 -27.60 -8.83 -16.49
N ASN A 193 -28.11 -9.52 -15.47
CA ASN A 193 -29.43 -9.28 -14.87
C ASN A 193 -29.33 -8.47 -13.57
N VAL A 194 -28.12 -8.12 -13.11
CA VAL A 194 -27.93 -7.26 -11.93
C VAL A 194 -28.56 -5.90 -12.19
N PRO A 195 -29.49 -5.43 -11.35
CA PRO A 195 -30.14 -4.13 -11.53
C PRO A 195 -29.12 -2.99 -11.49
N ARG A 196 -29.34 -1.99 -12.35
CA ARG A 196 -28.48 -0.79 -12.44
C ARG A 196 -29.34 0.45 -12.66
N VAL A 197 -28.97 1.56 -12.02
CA VAL A 197 -29.46 2.91 -12.33
C VAL A 197 -28.50 3.53 -13.33
N THR A 198 -28.87 3.56 -14.61
CA THR A 198 -27.99 4.07 -15.68
C THR A 198 -28.40 5.47 -16.13
N GLY A 199 -27.48 6.21 -16.73
CA GLY A 199 -27.74 7.50 -17.38
C GLY A 199 -27.31 8.71 -16.56
N SER A 200 -27.85 9.90 -16.94
CA SER A 200 -27.49 11.21 -16.36
C SER A 200 -28.00 11.40 -14.93
N ASP A 201 -28.97 10.61 -14.52
CA ASP A 201 -29.65 10.80 -13.23
C ASP A 201 -28.95 10.06 -12.08
N LEU A 202 -27.93 9.24 -12.37
CA LEU A 202 -27.21 8.45 -11.38
C LEU A 202 -26.71 9.28 -10.20
N LEU A 203 -26.03 10.38 -10.44
CA LEU A 203 -25.48 11.25 -9.38
C LEU A 203 -26.56 12.05 -8.62
N HIS A 204 -27.81 12.01 -9.09
CA HIS A 204 -28.99 12.60 -8.43
C HIS A 204 -29.85 11.53 -7.72
N ASP A 205 -29.44 10.26 -7.76
CA ASP A 205 -30.13 9.19 -7.03
C ASP A 205 -30.11 9.49 -5.53
N PRO A 206 -31.24 9.34 -4.80
CA PRO A 206 -31.32 9.68 -3.37
C PRO A 206 -30.38 8.86 -2.48
N ASN A 207 -29.88 7.73 -2.97
CA ASN A 207 -28.92 6.89 -2.26
C ASN A 207 -27.47 7.33 -2.48
N ILE A 208 -27.19 8.17 -3.51
CA ILE A 208 -25.86 8.72 -3.78
C ILE A 208 -25.75 10.07 -3.11
N LYS A 209 -24.90 10.20 -2.10
CA LYS A 209 -24.80 11.39 -1.27
C LYS A 209 -23.37 11.94 -1.24
N PRO A 210 -23.20 13.27 -1.30
CA PRO A 210 -21.89 13.89 -1.20
C PRO A 210 -21.31 13.73 0.22
N PHE A 211 -19.99 13.57 0.30
CA PHE A 211 -19.20 13.61 1.52
C PHE A 211 -17.89 14.34 1.26
N ASP A 212 -17.50 15.24 2.13
CA ASP A 212 -16.25 15.98 2.00
C ASP A 212 -15.09 15.19 2.61
N TYR A 213 -14.52 14.29 1.81
CA TYR A 213 -13.37 13.48 2.25
C TYR A 213 -12.14 14.33 2.53
N LEU A 214 -11.93 15.41 1.74
CA LEU A 214 -10.75 16.25 1.87
C LEU A 214 -10.75 16.98 3.20
N ASP A 215 -11.81 17.73 3.48
CA ASP A 215 -11.89 18.48 4.75
C ASP A 215 -11.91 17.52 5.95
N PHE A 216 -12.66 16.41 5.85
CA PHE A 216 -12.73 15.42 6.92
C PHE A 216 -11.37 14.80 7.25
N TYR A 217 -10.53 14.56 6.25
CA TYR A 217 -9.18 14.02 6.44
C TYR A 217 -8.20 15.08 6.91
N VAL A 218 -8.12 16.22 6.19
CA VAL A 218 -7.13 17.27 6.41
C VAL A 218 -7.28 17.91 7.79
N SER A 219 -8.52 18.24 8.20
CA SER A 219 -8.78 18.92 9.47
C SER A 219 -8.39 18.12 10.73
N GLN A 220 -8.06 16.85 10.60
CA GLN A 220 -7.68 15.98 11.72
C GLN A 220 -6.18 15.61 11.76
N LEU A 221 -5.38 16.04 10.79
CA LEU A 221 -3.96 15.64 10.69
C LEU A 221 -3.13 16.10 11.90
N ASP A 222 -3.49 17.20 12.55
CA ASP A 222 -2.84 17.68 13.75
C ASP A 222 -2.99 16.74 14.96
N GLN A 223 -3.93 15.80 14.91
CA GLN A 223 -4.07 14.73 15.92
C GLN A 223 -3.04 13.60 15.74
N VAL A 224 -2.42 13.51 14.57
CA VAL A 224 -1.46 12.45 14.20
C VAL A 224 -0.04 13.00 14.09
N ILE A 225 0.10 14.14 13.44
CA ILE A 225 1.37 14.83 13.13
C ILE A 225 1.51 16.08 13.98
N ASP A 226 2.73 16.38 14.45
CA ASP A 226 3.03 17.66 15.10
C ASP A 226 3.22 18.77 14.04
N ILE A 227 2.08 19.14 13.46
CA ILE A 227 2.01 20.18 12.41
C ILE A 227 2.59 21.52 12.92
N GLU A 228 2.38 21.83 14.20
CA GLU A 228 2.86 23.07 14.79
C GLU A 228 4.41 23.12 14.85
N ALA A 229 5.05 21.97 15.10
CA ALA A 229 6.50 21.89 15.05
C ALA A 229 7.03 22.14 13.64
N ILE A 230 6.41 21.53 12.62
CA ILE A 230 6.75 21.74 11.21
C ILE A 230 6.63 23.21 10.84
N ARG A 231 5.48 23.82 11.15
CA ARG A 231 5.20 25.23 10.86
C ARG A 231 6.19 26.19 11.53
N LYS A 232 6.49 25.99 12.82
CA LYS A 232 7.43 26.82 13.59
C LYS A 232 8.87 26.71 13.09
N ALA A 233 9.29 25.51 12.68
CA ALA A 233 10.61 25.29 12.13
C ALA A 233 10.76 25.87 10.71
N GLY A 234 9.65 26.18 10.03
CA GLY A 234 9.66 26.70 8.66
C GLY A 234 10.21 25.69 7.65
N VAL A 235 9.92 24.40 7.85
CA VAL A 235 10.38 23.32 6.95
C VAL A 235 9.77 23.54 5.56
N ARG A 236 10.63 23.64 4.55
CA ARG A 236 10.22 23.74 3.14
C ARG A 236 9.96 22.34 2.60
N ILE A 237 8.71 22.08 2.24
CA ILE A 237 8.25 20.74 1.82
C ILE A 237 7.95 20.74 0.32
N GLY A 238 8.56 19.82 -0.42
CA GLY A 238 8.17 19.50 -1.81
C GLY A 238 7.35 18.22 -1.82
N ALA A 239 6.05 18.29 -2.18
CA ALA A 239 5.19 17.12 -2.24
C ALA A 239 4.84 16.79 -3.71
N ASP A 240 5.17 15.58 -4.14
CA ASP A 240 4.85 15.06 -5.47
C ASP A 240 3.82 13.94 -5.35
N PRO A 241 2.56 14.17 -5.72
CA PRO A 241 1.54 13.12 -5.73
C PRO A 241 1.73 12.09 -6.84
N LEU A 242 2.78 12.21 -7.66
CA LEU A 242 3.03 11.40 -8.87
C LEU A 242 1.79 11.28 -9.78
N GLY A 243 1.02 12.37 -9.92
CA GLY A 243 -0.24 12.39 -10.67
C GLY A 243 -1.39 11.64 -10.01
N GLY A 244 -1.29 11.32 -8.73
CA GLY A 244 -2.26 10.52 -7.97
C GLY A 244 -3.33 11.33 -7.23
N ALA A 245 -4.12 10.62 -6.43
CA ALA A 245 -5.32 11.14 -5.77
C ALA A 245 -5.06 12.19 -4.67
N SER A 246 -3.82 12.31 -4.18
CA SER A 246 -3.49 13.26 -3.11
C SER A 246 -3.17 14.68 -3.58
N ILE A 247 -3.29 14.99 -4.87
CA ILE A 247 -2.94 16.31 -5.42
C ILE A 247 -3.65 17.45 -4.69
N ASP A 248 -4.99 17.37 -4.57
CA ASP A 248 -5.79 18.38 -3.88
C ASP A 248 -5.53 18.37 -2.36
N TYR A 249 -5.22 17.20 -1.82
CA TYR A 249 -4.94 17.02 -0.38
C TYR A 249 -3.65 17.74 0.02
N TRP A 250 -2.58 17.63 -0.76
CA TRP A 250 -1.33 18.33 -0.47
C TRP A 250 -1.51 19.85 -0.53
N ALA A 251 -2.24 20.37 -1.52
CA ALA A 251 -2.55 21.80 -1.61
C ALA A 251 -3.35 22.26 -0.39
N ALA A 252 -4.39 21.51 -0.01
CA ALA A 252 -5.23 21.82 1.14
C ALA A 252 -4.46 21.73 2.47
N ILE A 253 -3.56 20.78 2.64
CA ILE A 253 -2.69 20.66 3.83
C ILE A 253 -1.83 21.91 3.98
N GLY A 254 -1.17 22.34 2.89
CA GLY A 254 -0.36 23.56 2.89
C GLY A 254 -1.14 24.78 3.29
N GLU A 255 -2.33 24.97 2.71
CA GLU A 255 -3.22 26.11 2.99
C GLU A 255 -3.81 26.05 4.40
N HIS A 256 -4.42 24.92 4.79
CA HIS A 256 -5.11 24.77 6.07
C HIS A 256 -4.19 25.00 7.27
N TYR A 257 -2.97 24.48 7.20
CA TYR A 257 -2.02 24.55 8.30
C TYR A 257 -0.96 25.65 8.17
N GLY A 258 -0.96 26.39 7.06
CA GLY A 258 0.02 27.46 6.80
C GLY A 258 1.45 26.92 6.74
N LEU A 259 1.67 25.79 6.06
CA LEU A 259 2.98 25.18 5.85
C LEU A 259 3.64 25.76 4.60
N ASP A 260 4.96 25.84 4.61
CA ASP A 260 5.77 26.12 3.40
C ASP A 260 5.85 24.84 2.55
N LEU A 261 4.73 24.58 1.84
CA LEU A 261 4.51 23.35 1.07
C LEU A 261 4.23 23.68 -0.39
N THR A 262 4.99 23.06 -1.28
CA THR A 262 4.82 23.16 -2.73
C THR A 262 4.40 21.79 -3.28
N VAL A 263 3.30 21.75 -4.05
CA VAL A 263 2.96 20.60 -4.89
C VAL A 263 3.85 20.66 -6.13
N VAL A 264 4.81 19.74 -6.21
CA VAL A 264 5.91 19.81 -7.20
C VAL A 264 5.42 19.48 -8.61
N ASN A 265 4.51 18.51 -8.74
CA ASN A 265 3.94 18.08 -10.01
C ASN A 265 2.41 18.04 -9.91
N PRO A 266 1.73 19.18 -10.20
CA PRO A 266 0.28 19.28 -10.05
C PRO A 266 -0.52 18.75 -11.24
N GLU A 267 0.11 17.99 -12.15
CA GLU A 267 -0.55 17.45 -13.34
C GLU A 267 -1.23 16.11 -13.02
N VAL A 268 -2.47 15.96 -13.49
CA VAL A 268 -3.19 14.67 -13.52
C VAL A 268 -3.49 14.32 -14.97
N ASP A 269 -2.90 13.25 -15.44
CA ASP A 269 -3.14 12.69 -16.77
C ASP A 269 -3.13 11.16 -16.65
N PRO A 270 -4.21 10.46 -17.02
CA PRO A 270 -4.31 9.00 -16.88
C PRO A 270 -3.35 8.21 -17.77
N ALA A 271 -2.61 8.86 -18.68
CA ALA A 271 -1.51 8.27 -19.44
C ALA A 271 -0.14 8.51 -18.80
N TRP A 272 -0.02 9.40 -17.81
CA TRP A 272 1.21 9.76 -17.10
C TRP A 272 2.40 10.18 -17.97
N PRO A 273 2.27 11.11 -18.92
CA PRO A 273 3.34 11.50 -19.87
C PRO A 273 4.52 12.20 -19.17
N PHE A 274 4.34 12.68 -17.96
CA PHE A 274 5.37 13.34 -17.14
C PHE A 274 6.26 12.36 -16.37
N MET A 275 5.87 11.09 -16.28
CA MET A 275 6.63 10.08 -15.52
C MET A 275 7.86 9.56 -16.29
N THR A 276 8.76 8.97 -15.54
CA THR A 276 9.92 8.25 -16.08
C THR A 276 9.63 6.75 -16.12
N LEU A 277 10.31 6.04 -17.04
CA LEU A 277 10.16 4.59 -17.18
C LEU A 277 10.83 3.85 -16.03
N GLY A 278 10.17 2.84 -15.51
CA GLY A 278 10.70 1.91 -14.51
C GLY A 278 11.80 1.00 -15.07
N TRP A 279 12.35 0.16 -14.20
CA TRP A 279 13.40 -0.80 -14.55
C TRP A 279 13.03 -1.76 -15.69
N ASP A 280 11.74 -2.01 -15.90
CA ASP A 280 11.15 -2.89 -16.93
C ASP A 280 10.67 -2.12 -18.17
N GLY A 281 10.91 -0.81 -18.23
CA GLY A 281 10.49 0.05 -19.34
C GLY A 281 9.02 0.48 -19.29
N LYS A 282 8.31 0.22 -18.17
CA LYS A 282 6.91 0.62 -17.98
C LYS A 282 6.80 1.82 -17.05
N ILE A 283 5.75 2.62 -17.24
CA ILE A 283 5.37 3.66 -16.30
C ILE A 283 4.75 3.00 -15.06
N ARG A 284 5.24 3.36 -13.88
CA ARG A 284 4.71 2.94 -12.57
C ARG A 284 4.85 4.09 -11.59
N MET A 285 3.84 4.32 -10.78
CA MET A 285 3.85 5.36 -9.75
C MET A 285 4.35 4.82 -8.41
N ASP A 286 5.39 3.99 -8.45
CA ASP A 286 6.01 3.38 -7.26
C ASP A 286 6.99 4.35 -6.61
N CYS A 287 6.55 5.04 -5.57
CA CYS A 287 7.34 6.05 -4.85
C CYS A 287 8.54 5.46 -4.06
N SER A 288 8.68 4.15 -3.97
CA SER A 288 9.90 3.49 -3.47
C SER A 288 10.97 3.32 -4.57
N SER A 289 10.59 3.48 -5.83
CA SER A 289 11.47 3.27 -6.99
C SER A 289 12.30 4.51 -7.31
N PRO A 290 13.63 4.39 -7.41
CA PRO A 290 14.48 5.50 -7.82
C PRO A 290 14.20 5.98 -9.25
N TYR A 291 13.54 5.17 -10.06
CA TYR A 291 13.13 5.50 -11.41
C TYR A 291 11.86 6.37 -11.41
N ALA A 292 10.81 5.97 -10.70
CA ALA A 292 9.59 6.76 -10.58
C ALA A 292 9.82 8.10 -9.88
N MET A 293 10.75 8.13 -8.93
CA MET A 293 11.13 9.32 -8.17
C MET A 293 12.25 10.15 -8.83
N ALA A 294 12.61 9.87 -10.09
CA ALA A 294 13.76 10.49 -10.73
C ALA A 294 13.66 12.02 -10.80
N SER A 295 12.50 12.57 -11.18
CA SER A 295 12.29 14.02 -11.26
C SER A 295 12.39 14.71 -9.89
N LEU A 296 11.82 14.11 -8.85
CA LEU A 296 11.89 14.66 -7.49
C LEU A 296 13.30 14.57 -6.91
N ARG A 297 14.03 13.49 -7.21
CA ARG A 297 15.45 13.34 -6.86
C ARG A 297 16.33 14.38 -7.54
N GLU A 298 16.07 14.66 -8.83
CA GLU A 298 16.76 15.70 -9.57
C GLU A 298 16.49 17.08 -8.97
N ALA A 299 15.23 17.39 -8.64
CA ALA A 299 14.85 18.63 -7.97
C ALA A 299 15.53 18.82 -6.62
N MET A 300 15.84 17.74 -5.90
CA MET A 300 16.53 17.76 -4.60
C MET A 300 18.06 17.69 -4.70
N THR A 301 18.63 17.73 -5.92
CA THR A 301 20.08 17.80 -6.09
C THR A 301 20.58 19.17 -5.61
N PRO A 302 21.53 19.22 -4.64
CA PRO A 302 22.08 20.49 -4.17
C PRO A 302 22.74 21.31 -5.28
N ASP A 303 22.57 22.63 -5.23
CA ASP A 303 23.28 23.57 -6.10
C ASP A 303 24.78 23.67 -5.74
N ALA A 304 25.52 24.52 -6.45
CA ALA A 304 26.96 24.72 -6.22
C ALA A 304 27.28 25.26 -4.81
N GLU A 305 26.34 25.92 -4.18
CA GLU A 305 26.38 26.45 -2.82
C GLU A 305 25.91 25.45 -1.76
N GLY A 306 25.41 24.27 -2.17
CA GLY A 306 24.89 23.20 -1.30
C GLY A 306 23.44 23.38 -0.89
N ASN A 307 22.68 24.29 -1.51
CA ASN A 307 21.26 24.50 -1.18
C ASN A 307 20.37 23.60 -2.03
N THR A 308 19.26 23.20 -1.43
CA THR A 308 18.14 22.51 -2.11
C THR A 308 16.89 23.39 -2.08
N PRO A 309 15.96 23.25 -3.04
CA PRO A 309 14.71 24.03 -3.04
C PRO A 309 13.83 23.68 -1.83
N TYR A 310 13.90 22.42 -1.36
CA TYR A 310 13.15 21.92 -0.22
C TYR A 310 14.10 21.33 0.82
N ASP A 311 13.67 21.31 2.08
CA ASP A 311 14.39 20.64 3.16
C ASP A 311 14.05 19.15 3.21
N ILE A 312 12.80 18.81 2.88
CA ILE A 312 12.27 17.46 2.68
C ILE A 312 11.41 17.47 1.40
N ALA A 313 11.59 16.45 0.57
CA ALA A 313 10.66 16.18 -0.51
C ALA A 313 10.06 14.79 -0.38
N THR A 314 8.80 14.64 -0.81
CA THR A 314 8.04 13.40 -0.62
C THR A 314 7.25 13.03 -1.87
N GLY A 315 7.10 11.75 -2.13
CA GLY A 315 6.22 11.24 -3.18
C GLY A 315 5.17 10.27 -2.64
N ASN A 316 4.01 10.21 -3.31
CA ASN A 316 2.99 9.21 -3.05
C ASN A 316 2.65 8.46 -4.33
N ASP A 317 2.22 7.20 -4.21
CA ASP A 317 1.65 6.46 -5.34
C ASP A 317 0.23 6.93 -5.66
N ALA A 318 -0.39 6.39 -6.72
CA ALA A 318 -1.62 6.95 -7.27
C ALA A 318 -2.80 6.99 -6.30
N ASP A 319 -2.89 6.08 -5.33
CA ASP A 319 -3.91 6.08 -4.27
C ASP A 319 -3.39 6.54 -2.90
N SER A 320 -2.10 6.97 -2.87
CA SER A 320 -1.43 7.58 -1.72
C SER A 320 -1.38 6.72 -0.46
N ASP A 321 -1.40 5.40 -0.63
CA ASP A 321 -1.22 4.45 0.46
C ASP A 321 0.27 4.19 0.76
N ARG A 322 1.21 4.72 -0.08
CA ARG A 322 2.66 4.61 0.06
C ARG A 322 3.35 5.97 0.09
N HIS A 323 4.59 5.96 0.56
CA HIS A 323 5.43 7.14 0.66
C HIS A 323 6.82 6.93 0.04
N GLY A 324 7.40 8.01 -0.49
CA GLY A 324 8.81 8.10 -0.85
C GLY A 324 9.40 9.33 -0.19
N ILE A 325 10.53 9.21 0.49
CA ILE A 325 11.18 10.32 1.19
C ILE A 325 12.51 10.64 0.51
N VAL A 326 12.65 11.89 0.10
CA VAL A 326 13.87 12.42 -0.51
C VAL A 326 14.41 13.53 0.37
N THR A 327 15.63 13.34 0.85
CA THR A 327 16.41 14.32 1.61
C THR A 327 17.51 14.90 0.71
N PRO A 328 18.28 15.90 1.15
CA PRO A 328 19.45 16.33 0.41
C PRO A 328 20.47 15.22 0.10
N ASP A 329 20.44 14.12 0.88
CA ASP A 329 21.30 12.95 0.68
C ASP A 329 20.71 11.95 -0.35
N GLY A 330 19.49 12.19 -0.83
CA GLY A 330 18.81 11.41 -1.86
C GLY A 330 17.55 10.67 -1.40
N LEU A 331 17.08 9.75 -2.24
CA LEU A 331 15.90 8.91 -1.94
C LEU A 331 16.25 7.87 -0.88
N MET A 332 15.51 7.88 0.22
CA MET A 332 15.65 6.86 1.27
C MET A 332 15.07 5.51 0.85
N ASN A 333 15.74 4.44 1.24
CA ASN A 333 15.14 3.11 1.20
C ASN A 333 13.95 3.07 2.20
N PRO A 334 12.77 2.55 1.80
CA PRO A 334 11.62 2.47 2.71
C PRO A 334 11.93 1.78 4.04
N ASN A 335 12.68 0.67 4.05
CA ASN A 335 13.08 -0.01 5.29
C ASN A 335 13.87 0.90 6.24
N HIS A 336 14.73 1.76 5.69
CA HIS A 336 15.54 2.70 6.49
C HIS A 336 14.64 3.79 7.09
N PHE A 337 13.74 4.35 6.28
CA PHE A 337 12.80 5.35 6.80
C PHE A 337 11.84 4.76 7.83
N LEU A 338 11.33 3.53 7.63
CA LEU A 338 10.48 2.86 8.62
C LEU A 338 11.20 2.67 9.96
N ALA A 339 12.49 2.28 9.95
CA ALA A 339 13.26 2.12 11.18
C ALA A 339 13.41 3.45 11.94
N VAL A 340 13.69 4.56 11.22
CA VAL A 340 13.76 5.92 11.78
C VAL A 340 12.40 6.37 12.32
N ALA A 341 11.35 6.19 11.54
CA ALA A 341 9.97 6.54 11.91
C ALA A 341 9.53 5.82 13.20
N ILE A 342 9.81 4.53 13.29
CA ILE A 342 9.50 3.71 14.47
C ILE A 342 10.22 4.26 15.70
N GLU A 343 11.55 4.46 15.65
CA GLU A 343 12.31 4.95 16.78
C GLU A 343 11.83 6.34 17.22
N TYR A 344 11.58 7.24 16.25
CA TYR A 344 11.07 8.58 16.53
C TYR A 344 9.69 8.52 17.19
N LEU A 345 8.72 7.83 16.61
CA LEU A 345 7.35 7.78 17.12
C LEU A 345 7.29 7.21 18.54
N PHE A 346 7.96 6.09 18.81
CA PHE A 346 7.92 5.46 20.13
C PHE A 346 8.68 6.24 21.22
N THR A 347 9.50 7.21 20.84
CA THR A 347 10.18 8.13 21.77
C THR A 347 9.48 9.50 21.90
N HIS A 348 8.62 9.88 20.92
CA HIS A 348 7.98 11.20 20.86
C HIS A 348 6.45 11.17 20.96
N ARG A 349 5.84 10.02 21.24
CA ARG A 349 4.38 9.85 21.42
C ARG A 349 4.08 9.42 22.87
N PRO A 350 4.10 10.34 23.85
CA PRO A 350 3.89 10.01 25.26
C PRO A 350 2.47 9.50 25.55
N GLY A 351 1.50 9.75 24.67
CA GLY A 351 0.13 9.22 24.75
C GLY A 351 0.02 7.74 24.40
N TRP A 352 1.04 7.15 23.78
CA TRP A 352 1.00 5.73 23.44
C TRP A 352 1.26 4.84 24.63
N GLY A 353 0.46 3.77 24.77
CA GLY A 353 0.62 2.78 25.83
C GLY A 353 2.02 2.16 25.82
N LYS A 354 2.51 1.80 27.00
CA LYS A 354 3.80 1.11 27.14
C LYS A 354 3.80 -0.25 26.43
N GLU A 355 2.63 -0.86 26.32
CA GLU A 355 2.38 -2.15 25.67
C GLU A 355 2.22 -2.04 24.13
N ALA A 356 2.20 -0.82 23.59
CA ALA A 356 2.09 -0.65 22.15
C ALA A 356 3.30 -1.28 21.45
N ALA A 357 3.02 -2.27 20.61
CA ALA A 357 4.01 -3.03 19.85
C ALA A 357 4.30 -2.37 18.49
N VAL A 358 5.41 -2.78 17.87
CA VAL A 358 5.74 -2.47 16.48
C VAL A 358 5.36 -3.64 15.59
N GLY A 359 4.57 -3.38 14.54
CA GLY A 359 4.22 -4.35 13.51
C GLY A 359 5.12 -4.21 12.26
N LYS A 360 5.65 -5.33 11.77
CA LYS A 360 6.34 -5.38 10.47
C LYS A 360 5.99 -6.65 9.70
N THR A 361 6.17 -6.63 8.37
CA THR A 361 6.10 -7.86 7.58
C THR A 361 7.39 -8.66 7.68
N LEU A 362 7.28 -9.97 7.48
CA LEU A 362 8.42 -10.90 7.56
C LEU A 362 9.52 -10.61 6.53
N VAL A 363 9.24 -9.81 5.50
CA VAL A 363 10.18 -9.41 4.45
C VAL A 363 10.74 -8.00 4.65
N SER A 364 10.30 -7.28 5.69
CA SER A 364 10.88 -6.00 6.09
C SER A 364 12.23 -6.21 6.79
N SER A 365 13.06 -5.16 6.79
CA SER A 365 14.43 -5.20 7.32
C SER A 365 14.51 -5.63 8.79
N ALA A 366 15.49 -6.45 9.12
CA ALA A 366 15.86 -6.79 10.49
C ALA A 366 16.58 -5.64 11.25
N LEU A 367 16.85 -4.51 10.60
CA LEU A 367 17.22 -3.28 11.29
C LEU A 367 16.10 -2.84 12.24
N ILE A 368 14.84 -3.02 11.83
CA ILE A 368 13.66 -2.75 12.68
C ILE A 368 13.70 -3.60 13.94
N ASP A 369 14.06 -4.89 13.85
CA ASP A 369 14.19 -5.79 15.01
C ASP A 369 15.19 -5.24 16.03
N ARG A 370 16.35 -4.78 15.55
CA ARG A 370 17.42 -4.23 16.40
C ARG A 370 16.99 -2.92 17.07
N VAL A 371 16.32 -2.04 16.34
CA VAL A 371 15.78 -0.79 16.86
C VAL A 371 14.72 -1.06 17.93
N VAL A 372 13.77 -1.95 17.65
CA VAL A 372 12.68 -2.31 18.57
C VAL A 372 13.22 -2.96 19.85
N ALA A 373 14.18 -3.88 19.72
CA ALA A 373 14.84 -4.51 20.86
C ALA A 373 15.58 -3.48 21.74
N ALA A 374 16.27 -2.51 21.13
CA ALA A 374 16.97 -1.44 21.87
C ALA A 374 16.01 -0.52 22.63
N MET A 375 14.79 -0.33 22.11
CA MET A 375 13.73 0.44 22.81
C MET A 375 13.01 -0.39 23.89
N GLY A 376 13.25 -1.71 23.98
CA GLY A 376 12.52 -2.59 24.89
C GLY A 376 11.03 -2.71 24.58
N ARG A 377 10.68 -2.67 23.29
CA ARG A 377 9.31 -2.81 22.81
C ARG A 377 9.08 -4.20 22.21
N ASP A 378 7.82 -4.62 22.14
CA ASP A 378 7.45 -5.85 21.46
C ASP A 378 7.40 -5.66 19.94
N LEU A 379 7.85 -6.71 19.22
CA LEU A 379 7.79 -6.79 17.77
C LEU A 379 6.80 -7.85 17.34
N ILE A 380 5.87 -7.48 16.45
CA ILE A 380 4.90 -8.37 15.84
C ILE A 380 5.27 -8.54 14.37
N GLU A 381 5.96 -9.63 14.04
CA GLU A 381 6.29 -9.98 12.65
C GLU A 381 5.17 -10.86 12.06
N VAL A 382 4.56 -10.38 10.95
CA VAL A 382 3.40 -11.01 10.30
C VAL A 382 3.70 -11.35 8.84
N PRO A 383 2.86 -12.18 8.17
CA PRO A 383 2.98 -12.37 6.72
C PRO A 383 2.81 -11.05 5.95
N VAL A 384 3.19 -11.03 4.68
CA VAL A 384 2.96 -9.86 3.81
C VAL A 384 1.45 -9.61 3.67
N GLY A 385 1.05 -8.38 3.93
CA GLY A 385 -0.33 -7.90 3.85
C GLY A 385 -0.71 -7.03 5.04
N PHE A 386 -1.11 -5.80 4.78
CA PHE A 386 -1.40 -4.80 5.81
C PHE A 386 -2.57 -5.20 6.74
N LYS A 387 -3.48 -6.03 6.24
CA LYS A 387 -4.62 -6.56 6.99
C LYS A 387 -4.26 -7.21 8.34
N TYR A 388 -3.06 -7.74 8.48
CA TYR A 388 -2.61 -8.36 9.74
C TYR A 388 -2.33 -7.34 10.86
N PHE A 389 -2.18 -6.06 10.54
CA PHE A 389 -2.00 -4.99 11.52
C PHE A 389 -3.33 -4.41 12.00
N VAL A 390 -4.42 -4.61 11.25
CA VAL A 390 -5.73 -4.02 11.52
C VAL A 390 -6.21 -4.22 12.96
N PRO A 391 -6.24 -5.44 13.52
CA PRO A 391 -6.73 -5.64 14.90
C PRO A 391 -5.90 -4.88 15.94
N GLY A 392 -4.58 -4.84 15.75
CA GLY A 392 -3.67 -4.16 16.66
C GLY A 392 -3.77 -2.63 16.59
N LEU A 393 -3.92 -2.07 15.39
CA LEU A 393 -4.14 -0.64 15.18
C LEU A 393 -5.51 -0.19 15.75
N LEU A 394 -6.56 -0.99 15.56
CA LEU A 394 -7.89 -0.71 16.13
C LEU A 394 -7.88 -0.66 17.64
N SER A 395 -7.20 -1.60 18.28
CA SER A 395 -7.14 -1.72 19.74
C SER A 395 -6.07 -0.83 20.37
N GLY A 396 -5.19 -0.19 19.59
CA GLY A 396 -4.04 0.55 20.10
C GLY A 396 -2.90 -0.33 20.65
N THR A 397 -2.99 -1.66 20.49
CA THR A 397 -1.92 -2.60 20.91
C THR A 397 -0.76 -2.65 19.92
N VAL A 398 -0.96 -2.19 18.69
CA VAL A 398 0.08 -1.92 17.70
C VAL A 398 0.13 -0.42 17.46
N GLY A 399 1.24 0.22 17.83
CA GLY A 399 1.45 1.66 17.65
C GLY A 399 1.79 2.03 16.20
N PHE A 400 2.49 1.14 15.51
CA PHE A 400 2.95 1.30 14.15
C PHE A 400 2.89 -0.05 13.41
N GLY A 401 2.36 -0.07 12.19
CA GLY A 401 2.39 -1.22 11.29
C GLY A 401 2.96 -0.81 9.94
N GLY A 402 3.97 -1.52 9.42
CA GLY A 402 4.64 -1.15 8.18
C GLY A 402 5.14 -2.30 7.33
N GLU A 403 5.22 -2.04 6.03
CA GLU A 403 5.68 -2.95 4.98
C GLU A 403 6.88 -2.34 4.24
N GLU A 404 7.82 -3.18 3.81
CA GLU A 404 9.00 -2.78 3.02
C GLU A 404 8.64 -2.11 1.69
N SER A 405 7.41 -2.27 1.24
CA SER A 405 6.84 -1.65 0.05
C SER A 405 6.47 -0.18 0.22
N ALA A 406 6.92 0.45 1.31
CA ALA A 406 6.65 1.84 1.67
C ALA A 406 5.20 2.14 2.11
N GLY A 407 4.45 1.13 2.49
CA GLY A 407 3.11 1.28 3.08
C GLY A 407 3.16 1.12 4.59
N ALA A 408 2.65 2.10 5.33
CA ALA A 408 2.56 2.03 6.79
C ALA A 408 1.41 2.88 7.32
N SER A 409 1.04 2.65 8.57
CA SER A 409 0.16 3.51 9.36
C SER A 409 0.55 3.45 10.83
N PHE A 410 0.12 4.46 11.61
CA PHE A 410 0.39 4.54 13.03
C PHE A 410 -0.74 5.29 13.76
N LEU A 411 -0.76 5.17 15.08
CA LEU A 411 -1.79 5.73 15.93
C LEU A 411 -1.73 7.25 16.01
N ARG A 412 -2.86 7.87 16.39
CA ARG A 412 -2.93 9.28 16.80
C ARG A 412 -1.99 9.53 17.98
N LYS A 413 -1.70 10.79 18.26
CA LYS A 413 -0.83 11.21 19.39
C LYS A 413 -1.33 10.73 20.75
N ASP A 414 -2.64 10.54 20.90
CA ASP A 414 -3.28 10.04 22.12
C ASP A 414 -3.34 8.50 22.23
N GLY A 415 -2.84 7.79 21.22
CA GLY A 415 -2.83 6.33 21.18
C GLY A 415 -4.11 5.70 20.62
N THR A 416 -5.05 6.49 20.12
CA THR A 416 -6.22 5.98 19.40
C THR A 416 -5.93 5.72 17.93
N VAL A 417 -6.76 4.90 17.27
CA VAL A 417 -6.59 4.57 15.85
C VAL A 417 -6.76 5.80 14.97
N TRP A 418 -5.85 5.95 14.00
CA TRP A 418 -5.98 6.91 12.90
C TRP A 418 -6.58 6.28 11.66
N SER A 419 -5.83 5.38 11.03
CA SER A 419 -6.21 4.62 9.85
C SER A 419 -5.82 3.16 10.06
N THR A 420 -6.61 2.25 9.56
CA THR A 420 -6.32 0.81 9.52
C THR A 420 -5.92 0.34 8.12
N ASP A 421 -5.91 1.24 7.16
CA ASP A 421 -5.20 1.06 5.90
C ASP A 421 -3.89 1.88 5.92
N LYS A 422 -3.00 1.60 4.99
CA LYS A 422 -1.75 2.35 4.81
C LYS A 422 -2.04 3.81 4.48
N ASP A 423 -1.22 4.69 4.99
CA ASP A 423 -1.36 6.14 4.80
C ASP A 423 0.00 6.78 4.48
N GLY A 424 0.24 6.96 3.17
CA GLY A 424 1.47 7.56 2.69
C GLY A 424 1.59 9.06 3.02
N ILE A 425 0.48 9.75 3.21
CA ILE A 425 0.46 11.20 3.50
C ILE A 425 1.00 11.47 4.91
N ILE A 426 0.55 10.69 5.92
CA ILE A 426 1.08 10.90 7.29
C ILE A 426 2.54 10.48 7.41
N LEU A 427 2.99 9.45 6.67
CA LEU A 427 4.40 9.07 6.64
C LEU A 427 5.27 10.17 6.01
N ALA A 428 4.78 10.79 4.95
CA ALA A 428 5.43 11.92 4.29
C ALA A 428 5.53 13.15 5.22
N LEU A 429 4.44 13.51 5.89
CA LEU A 429 4.43 14.59 6.88
C LEU A 429 5.32 14.27 8.10
N LEU A 430 5.39 13.01 8.51
CA LEU A 430 6.26 12.56 9.61
C LEU A 430 7.73 12.82 9.31
N ALA A 431 8.18 12.70 8.06
CA ALA A 431 9.56 13.05 7.69
C ALA A 431 9.88 14.53 7.97
N SER A 432 8.91 15.41 7.70
CA SER A 432 9.02 16.84 8.00
C SER A 432 8.94 17.14 9.51
N GLU A 433 8.11 16.41 10.24
CA GLU A 433 8.05 16.49 11.71
C GLU A 433 9.38 16.07 12.35
N ILE A 434 9.96 14.96 11.88
CA ILE A 434 11.26 14.48 12.35
C ILE A 434 12.33 15.57 12.19
N LEU A 435 12.43 16.18 11.02
CA LEU A 435 13.37 17.28 10.79
C LEU A 435 13.09 18.47 11.70
N ALA A 436 11.83 18.87 11.82
CA ALA A 436 11.42 20.02 12.62
C ALA A 436 11.77 19.87 14.12
N VAL A 437 11.56 18.67 14.66
CA VAL A 437 11.72 18.39 16.10
C VAL A 437 13.17 18.07 16.44
N THR A 438 13.88 17.32 15.61
CA THR A 438 15.23 16.83 15.90
C THR A 438 16.33 17.74 15.34
N GLY A 439 16.02 18.58 14.36
CA GLY A 439 16.99 19.34 13.59
C GLY A 439 17.85 18.49 12.64
N LYS A 440 17.49 17.21 12.45
CA LYS A 440 18.18 16.25 11.59
C LYS A 440 17.22 15.67 10.56
N THR A 441 17.72 15.45 9.35
CA THR A 441 16.97 14.74 8.34
C THR A 441 16.78 13.26 8.73
N PRO A 442 15.74 12.58 8.21
CA PRO A 442 15.61 11.13 8.41
C PRO A 442 16.84 10.34 7.94
N SER A 443 17.56 10.80 6.90
CA SER A 443 18.81 10.17 6.44
C SER A 443 19.90 10.25 7.50
N GLN A 444 20.08 11.40 8.13
CA GLN A 444 21.07 11.59 9.21
C GLN A 444 20.76 10.73 10.44
N LEU A 445 19.48 10.60 10.80
CA LEU A 445 19.07 9.70 11.88
C LEU A 445 19.29 8.23 11.52
N HIS A 446 19.11 7.87 10.25
CA HIS A 446 19.45 6.53 9.79
C HIS A 446 20.97 6.25 9.89
N GLU A 447 21.83 7.20 9.58
CA GLU A 447 23.27 7.06 9.78
C GLU A 447 23.63 6.79 11.26
N GLU A 448 22.97 7.46 12.19
CA GLU A 448 23.12 7.19 13.62
C GLU A 448 22.64 5.79 14.02
N GLN A 449 21.56 5.27 13.36
CA GLN A 449 21.13 3.89 13.53
C GLN A 449 22.17 2.91 12.99
N VAL A 450 22.79 3.21 11.84
CA VAL A 450 23.86 2.39 11.26
C VAL A 450 25.09 2.31 12.20
N GLU A 451 25.46 3.41 12.83
CA GLU A 451 26.55 3.41 13.82
C GLU A 451 26.25 2.50 15.03
N ARG A 452 24.99 2.45 15.47
CA ARG A 452 24.58 1.65 16.64
C ARG A 452 24.30 0.19 16.31
N PHE A 453 23.71 -0.07 15.16
CA PHE A 453 23.13 -1.38 14.83
C PHE A 453 23.81 -2.09 13.66
N GLY A 454 24.70 -1.41 12.94
CA GLY A 454 25.37 -1.89 11.74
C GLY A 454 24.58 -1.58 10.46
N ALA A 455 25.33 -1.40 9.37
CA ALA A 455 24.76 -1.24 8.04
C ALA A 455 24.18 -2.55 7.52
N SER A 456 22.98 -2.48 6.93
CA SER A 456 22.39 -3.61 6.23
C SER A 456 22.43 -3.42 4.71
N ALA A 457 22.65 -4.53 3.99
CA ALA A 457 22.44 -4.62 2.56
C ALA A 457 21.19 -5.48 2.32
N TYR A 458 20.20 -4.92 1.61
CA TYR A 458 18.91 -5.56 1.34
C TYR A 458 18.64 -5.56 -0.16
N ALA A 459 18.19 -6.68 -0.69
CA ALA A 459 17.72 -6.77 -2.06
C ALA A 459 16.70 -7.90 -2.24
N ARG A 460 15.83 -7.70 -3.26
CA ARG A 460 14.92 -8.73 -3.76
C ARG A 460 15.44 -9.23 -5.11
N ILE A 461 15.37 -10.53 -5.32
CA ILE A 461 15.58 -11.18 -6.62
C ILE A 461 14.37 -12.05 -6.94
N ASP A 462 14.11 -12.22 -8.23
CA ASP A 462 13.05 -13.10 -8.73
C ASP A 462 13.73 -14.34 -9.37
N ALA A 463 13.16 -15.52 -9.10
CA ALA A 463 13.64 -16.78 -9.66
C ALA A 463 12.48 -17.48 -10.40
N ALA A 464 12.73 -17.99 -11.59
CA ALA A 464 11.71 -18.68 -12.38
C ALA A 464 11.17 -19.91 -11.62
N ALA A 465 9.85 -20.09 -11.65
CA ALA A 465 9.18 -21.23 -11.02
C ALA A 465 7.90 -21.59 -11.78
N SER A 466 7.71 -22.87 -12.01
CA SER A 466 6.48 -23.42 -12.52
C SER A 466 5.35 -23.32 -11.49
N ARG A 467 4.11 -23.49 -11.94
CA ARG A 467 2.94 -23.50 -11.06
C ARG A 467 3.04 -24.60 -9.97
N GLU A 468 3.62 -25.76 -10.32
CA GLU A 468 3.82 -26.86 -9.39
C GLU A 468 4.85 -26.50 -8.31
N GLU A 469 6.00 -25.92 -8.69
CA GLU A 469 7.02 -25.47 -7.76
C GLU A 469 6.51 -24.37 -6.83
N LYS A 470 5.71 -23.43 -7.35
CA LYS A 470 5.05 -22.41 -6.53
C LYS A 470 4.12 -23.02 -5.49
N ALA A 471 3.34 -24.04 -5.86
CA ALA A 471 2.45 -24.75 -4.95
C ALA A 471 3.23 -25.53 -3.88
N LYS A 472 4.33 -26.21 -4.25
CA LYS A 472 5.22 -26.88 -3.31
C LYS A 472 5.85 -25.88 -2.33
N LEU A 473 6.37 -24.75 -2.83
CA LEU A 473 6.97 -23.71 -1.98
C LEU A 473 5.95 -23.17 -0.94
N ALA A 474 4.71 -22.97 -1.35
CA ALA A 474 3.65 -22.51 -0.44
C ALA A 474 3.27 -23.54 0.63
N ALA A 475 3.53 -24.84 0.38
CA ALA A 475 3.19 -25.96 1.25
C ALA A 475 4.37 -26.49 2.07
N LEU A 476 5.57 -25.90 1.96
CA LEU A 476 6.76 -26.35 2.69
C LEU A 476 6.54 -26.36 4.21
N SER A 477 7.14 -27.35 4.85
CA SER A 477 7.34 -27.38 6.29
C SER A 477 8.79 -26.96 6.65
N ALA A 478 9.03 -26.63 7.90
CA ALA A 478 10.38 -26.30 8.36
C ALA A 478 11.34 -27.50 8.25
N ASP A 479 10.82 -28.74 8.34
CA ASP A 479 11.58 -29.98 8.28
C ASP A 479 12.08 -30.31 6.85
N ASP A 480 11.40 -29.77 5.82
CA ASP A 480 11.83 -29.92 4.42
C ASP A 480 13.14 -29.16 4.15
N VAL A 481 13.52 -28.22 5.02
CA VAL A 481 14.75 -27.45 4.91
C VAL A 481 15.86 -28.16 5.68
N THR A 482 16.67 -28.96 4.99
CA THR A 482 17.75 -29.75 5.61
C THR A 482 19.02 -28.94 5.89
N ALA A 483 19.20 -27.77 5.25
CA ALA A 483 20.35 -26.91 5.45
C ALA A 483 20.52 -26.49 6.92
N THR A 484 21.77 -26.48 7.40
CA THR A 484 22.16 -26.05 8.76
C THR A 484 22.89 -24.71 8.78
N GLU A 485 23.35 -24.27 7.61
CA GLU A 485 24.09 -23.02 7.41
C GLU A 485 23.49 -22.22 6.23
N LEU A 486 23.58 -20.90 6.29
CA LEU A 486 23.25 -19.97 5.23
C LEU A 486 24.45 -19.04 4.99
N ALA A 487 25.07 -19.14 3.81
CA ALA A 487 26.26 -18.37 3.44
C ALA A 487 27.39 -18.42 4.50
N GLY A 488 27.58 -19.60 5.11
CA GLY A 488 28.61 -19.84 6.11
C GLY A 488 28.24 -19.50 7.56
N ASP A 489 27.05 -18.96 7.79
CA ASP A 489 26.53 -18.68 9.14
C ASP A 489 25.54 -19.76 9.58
N PRO A 490 25.58 -20.21 10.85
CA PRO A 490 24.62 -21.16 11.38
C PRO A 490 23.18 -20.64 11.27
N ILE A 491 22.25 -21.48 10.81
CA ILE A 491 20.83 -21.15 10.77
C ILE A 491 20.27 -21.19 12.20
N VAL A 492 19.61 -20.11 12.61
CA VAL A 492 18.97 -20.00 13.93
C VAL A 492 17.47 -20.26 13.89
N ALA A 493 16.81 -19.98 12.73
CA ALA A 493 15.39 -20.29 12.57
C ALA A 493 15.01 -20.61 11.11
N LYS A 494 14.01 -21.48 10.97
CA LYS A 494 13.34 -21.87 9.72
C LYS A 494 11.85 -21.71 9.93
N LEU A 495 11.24 -20.73 9.27
CA LEU A 495 9.88 -20.31 9.53
C LEU A 495 9.00 -20.54 8.31
N VAL A 496 7.87 -21.19 8.49
CA VAL A 496 6.77 -21.33 7.54
C VAL A 496 5.47 -20.68 8.07
N ARG A 497 5.51 -20.22 9.33
CA ARG A 497 4.47 -19.44 9.99
C ARG A 497 5.08 -18.19 10.62
N ALA A 498 4.34 -17.09 10.61
CA ALA A 498 4.82 -15.82 11.13
C ALA A 498 4.83 -15.82 12.66
N PRO A 499 5.92 -15.38 13.31
CA PRO A 499 6.03 -15.40 14.78
C PRO A 499 4.99 -14.55 15.49
N GLY A 500 4.53 -13.45 14.88
CA GLY A 500 3.66 -12.48 15.53
C GLY A 500 2.20 -12.89 15.62
N ASN A 501 1.71 -13.79 14.75
CA ASN A 501 0.29 -14.17 14.72
C ASN A 501 0.03 -15.62 14.32
N ASP A 502 1.07 -16.42 14.21
CA ASP A 502 1.02 -17.83 13.81
C ASP A 502 0.31 -18.08 12.45
N ALA A 503 0.22 -17.05 11.59
CA ALA A 503 -0.38 -17.20 10.27
C ALA A 503 0.61 -17.84 9.28
N PRO A 504 0.13 -18.66 8.32
CA PRO A 504 0.99 -19.24 7.30
C PRO A 504 1.69 -18.15 6.47
N ILE A 505 3.01 -18.30 6.25
CA ILE A 505 3.79 -17.39 5.40
C ILE A 505 3.45 -17.60 3.90
N GLY A 506 3.01 -18.81 3.53
CA GLY A 506 2.85 -19.20 2.14
C GLY A 506 4.20 -19.30 1.42
N GLY A 507 5.24 -19.73 2.13
CA GLY A 507 6.63 -19.83 1.70
C GLY A 507 7.54 -20.13 2.88
N LEU A 508 8.80 -19.74 2.76
CA LEU A 508 9.86 -20.04 3.73
C LEU A 508 10.62 -18.77 4.11
N LYS A 509 10.92 -18.59 5.41
CA LYS A 509 11.95 -17.65 5.89
C LYS A 509 13.02 -18.40 6.67
N VAL A 510 14.29 -18.12 6.36
CA VAL A 510 15.45 -18.68 7.06
C VAL A 510 16.29 -17.54 7.62
N THR A 511 16.70 -17.63 8.88
CA THR A 511 17.44 -16.57 9.55
C THR A 511 18.74 -17.10 10.17
N THR A 512 19.76 -16.26 10.18
CA THR A 512 21.00 -16.38 10.95
C THR A 512 21.15 -15.15 11.85
N GLU A 513 22.22 -15.04 12.62
CA GLU A 513 22.49 -13.82 13.42
C GLU A 513 22.78 -12.59 12.57
N SER A 514 23.33 -12.77 11.36
CA SER A 514 23.80 -11.66 10.52
C SER A 514 23.01 -11.48 9.22
N ALA A 515 22.15 -12.43 8.86
CA ALA A 515 21.45 -12.42 7.59
C ALA A 515 20.14 -13.20 7.66
N TRP A 516 19.27 -12.96 6.69
CA TRP A 516 18.06 -13.75 6.46
C TRP A 516 17.68 -13.74 4.99
N PHE A 517 16.87 -14.72 4.59
CA PHE A 517 16.10 -14.65 3.37
C PHE A 517 14.67 -15.12 3.60
N ALA A 518 13.74 -14.63 2.75
CA ALA A 518 12.38 -15.14 2.64
C ALA A 518 12.06 -15.43 1.18
N ALA A 519 11.58 -16.64 0.89
CA ALA A 519 11.17 -17.07 -0.44
C ALA A 519 9.65 -17.25 -0.48
N ARG A 520 8.97 -16.62 -1.46
CA ARG A 520 7.51 -16.65 -1.60
C ARG A 520 7.11 -16.75 -3.07
N PRO A 521 6.10 -17.59 -3.42
CA PRO A 521 5.58 -17.64 -4.78
C PRO A 521 4.92 -16.30 -5.17
N SER A 522 5.09 -15.91 -6.43
CA SER A 522 4.31 -14.82 -7.01
C SER A 522 2.89 -15.31 -7.31
N GLY A 523 1.89 -14.49 -6.96
CA GLY A 523 0.49 -14.77 -7.29
C GLY A 523 0.14 -14.55 -8.76
N THR A 524 0.92 -13.70 -9.47
CA THR A 524 0.60 -13.22 -10.82
C THR A 524 1.63 -13.58 -11.88
N GLU A 525 2.83 -14.03 -11.48
CA GLU A 525 3.95 -14.32 -12.38
C GLU A 525 4.49 -15.73 -12.15
N ASP A 526 5.15 -16.32 -13.13
CA ASP A 526 5.77 -17.65 -13.02
C ASP A 526 7.18 -17.56 -12.41
N VAL A 527 7.21 -16.93 -11.22
CA VAL A 527 8.42 -16.76 -10.40
C VAL A 527 8.08 -16.96 -8.92
N TYR A 528 9.12 -17.24 -8.14
CA TYR A 528 9.10 -16.94 -6.70
C TYR A 528 10.07 -15.80 -6.42
N LYS A 529 9.76 -15.04 -5.38
CA LYS A 529 10.52 -13.86 -4.95
C LYS A 529 11.37 -14.23 -3.74
N ILE A 530 12.66 -13.94 -3.81
CA ILE A 530 13.58 -14.06 -2.70
C ILE A 530 13.89 -12.65 -2.20
N TYR A 531 13.48 -12.35 -0.99
CA TYR A 531 13.93 -11.19 -0.24
C TYR A 531 15.10 -11.62 0.63
N ALA A 532 16.16 -10.84 0.65
CA ALA A 532 17.33 -11.16 1.47
C ALA A 532 17.98 -9.91 2.04
N GLU A 533 18.57 -10.05 3.22
CA GLU A 533 19.30 -8.99 3.90
C GLU A 533 20.55 -9.56 4.58
N SER A 534 21.61 -8.78 4.60
CA SER A 534 22.85 -9.08 5.30
C SER A 534 23.42 -7.85 6.01
N PHE A 535 23.85 -8.01 7.24
CA PHE A 535 24.62 -7.02 8.02
C PHE A 535 26.14 -7.17 7.84
N LYS A 536 26.60 -8.00 6.91
CA LYS A 536 28.00 -8.17 6.52
C LYS A 536 28.29 -7.52 5.14
N GLY A 537 27.37 -6.70 4.64
CA GLY A 537 27.54 -5.92 3.40
C GLY A 537 27.08 -6.66 2.13
N ALA A 538 27.25 -5.98 0.99
CA ALA A 538 26.67 -6.38 -0.30
C ALA A 538 27.25 -7.72 -0.84
N GLU A 539 28.54 -7.98 -0.60
CA GLU A 539 29.18 -9.22 -1.04
C GLU A 539 28.61 -10.45 -0.33
N HIS A 540 28.42 -10.35 0.99
CA HIS A 540 27.74 -11.41 1.75
C HIS A 540 26.25 -11.54 1.39
N LEU A 541 25.57 -10.44 1.10
CA LEU A 541 24.19 -10.49 0.59
C LEU A 541 24.09 -11.31 -0.69
N ALA A 542 25.02 -11.15 -1.64
CA ALA A 542 25.06 -11.96 -2.87
C ALA A 542 25.24 -13.46 -2.55
N GLN A 543 26.09 -13.79 -1.58
CA GLN A 543 26.26 -15.19 -1.12
C GLN A 543 24.99 -15.73 -0.47
N VAL A 544 24.29 -14.92 0.34
CA VAL A 544 22.99 -15.27 0.93
C VAL A 544 21.94 -15.55 -0.15
N GLN A 545 21.88 -14.72 -1.20
CA GLN A 545 20.93 -14.91 -2.30
C GLN A 545 21.19 -16.22 -3.08
N GLU A 546 22.45 -16.56 -3.35
CA GLU A 546 22.79 -17.83 -4.01
C GLU A 546 22.50 -19.04 -3.09
N ALA A 547 22.85 -18.95 -1.82
CA ALA A 547 22.52 -19.98 -0.85
C ALA A 547 20.99 -20.15 -0.69
N ALA A 548 20.22 -19.06 -0.73
CA ALA A 548 18.77 -19.10 -0.68
C ALA A 548 18.15 -19.85 -1.87
N LYS A 549 18.64 -19.61 -3.10
CA LYS A 549 18.21 -20.38 -4.28
C LYS A 549 18.46 -21.87 -4.11
N GLN A 550 19.64 -22.23 -3.59
CA GLN A 550 19.99 -23.63 -3.36
C GLN A 550 19.09 -24.27 -2.29
N VAL A 551 18.91 -23.60 -1.15
CA VAL A 551 18.03 -24.09 -0.05
C VAL A 551 16.60 -24.31 -0.56
N VAL A 552 16.06 -23.37 -1.34
CA VAL A 552 14.71 -23.52 -1.92
C VAL A 552 14.68 -24.66 -2.93
N SER A 553 15.67 -24.75 -3.82
CA SER A 553 15.76 -25.84 -4.80
C SER A 553 15.81 -27.21 -4.14
N ASP A 554 16.62 -27.38 -3.10
CA ASP A 554 16.75 -28.63 -2.36
C ASP A 554 15.44 -29.02 -1.67
N ALA A 555 14.77 -28.07 -1.03
CA ALA A 555 13.47 -28.28 -0.39
C ALA A 555 12.34 -28.62 -1.37
N LEU A 556 12.40 -28.13 -2.61
CA LEU A 556 11.41 -28.44 -3.64
C LEU A 556 11.65 -29.81 -4.30
N ASN A 557 12.88 -30.33 -4.28
CA ASN A 557 13.28 -31.56 -4.93
C ASN A 557 13.40 -32.75 -3.96
N GLY A 558 13.43 -32.51 -2.65
CA GLY A 558 13.43 -33.55 -1.60
C GLY A 558 12.04 -34.08 -1.37
#